data_98d152bb1094f899bd3a3687b9af1564
#
_entry.id   98d152bb1094f899bd3a3687b9af1564
#
_cell.length_a   1.000
_cell.length_b   1.000
_cell.length_c   1.000
_cell.angle_alpha   90.00
_cell.angle_beta   90.00
_cell.angle_gamma   90.00
#
_symmetry.space_group_name_H-M   'P 1'
#
loop_
_entity.id
_entity.type
_entity.pdbx_description
1 polymer ?
#
loop_
_entity_poly.entity_id
_entity_poly.type
_entity_poly.pdbx_seq_one_letter_code
_entity_poly.pdbx_strand_id
1 'polypeptide(L)'
;MKSISRARPDVTIKFQSVNTRLVCSAGIEMWPRRRKEKSLIESMMAATSQSVVMAMGHGDLNECWRLDQRCFSDGEAYDRETIRYLLSHAQSVCHKVIAPGDQMIAFVVGMIEPDGTGHVVALGVAPEHRRYGHGRRLMYEVEQGFLRRGVSTVRLEVRTSNIVAQRLYLELGYKIVRRMSRYYTSGDDGFLMVKNLA
;
A
#
# COMPACT_ATOMS: atom_id res chain seq x y z
N MET A 1 29.53 27.29 -17.10
CA MET A 1 28.95 25.96 -16.93
C MET A 1 28.00 26.02 -15.75
N LYS A 2 26.70 26.15 -15.97
CA LYS A 2 25.68 26.16 -14.94
C LYS A 2 25.19 24.73 -14.72
N SER A 3 25.48 24.18 -13.55
CA SER A 3 24.96 22.90 -13.08
C SER A 3 23.44 23.00 -12.89
N ILE A 4 22.68 22.29 -13.70
CA ILE A 4 21.23 22.16 -13.51
C ILE A 4 21.05 21.02 -12.52
N SER A 5 20.94 21.37 -11.24
CA SER A 5 20.42 20.48 -10.22
C SER A 5 18.92 20.27 -10.49
N ARG A 6 18.58 19.19 -11.17
CA ARG A 6 17.19 18.75 -11.25
C ARG A 6 16.81 18.21 -9.87
N ALA A 7 15.98 18.96 -9.17
CA ALA A 7 15.28 18.48 -7.99
C ALA A 7 14.51 17.19 -8.38
N ARG A 8 14.80 16.08 -7.72
CA ARG A 8 14.06 14.83 -7.86
C ARG A 8 12.69 15.05 -7.24
N PRO A 9 11.61 14.53 -7.84
CA PRO A 9 10.32 14.57 -7.17
C PRO A 9 10.43 13.74 -5.89
N ASP A 10 10.13 14.36 -4.75
CA ASP A 10 9.94 13.66 -3.48
C ASP A 10 8.72 12.75 -3.61
N VAL A 11 8.98 11.46 -3.74
CA VAL A 11 7.94 10.45 -3.92
C VAL A 11 7.43 10.05 -2.54
N THR A 12 6.26 10.52 -2.19
CA THR A 12 5.64 10.36 -0.87
C THR A 12 4.56 9.29 -0.88
N ILE A 13 4.59 8.36 0.06
CA ILE A 13 3.63 7.25 0.19
C ILE A 13 2.34 7.71 0.84
N LYS A 14 1.21 7.20 0.33
CA LYS A 14 -0.11 7.68 0.69
C LYS A 14 -1.13 6.55 0.93
N PHE A 15 -1.78 6.61 2.08
CA PHE A 15 -2.88 5.70 2.45
C PHE A 15 -4.08 6.45 2.98
N GLN A 16 -5.26 6.06 2.56
CA GLN A 16 -6.51 6.63 3.05
C GLN A 16 -7.26 5.68 3.98
N SER A 17 -7.69 6.20 5.13
CA SER A 17 -8.64 5.54 6.03
C SER A 17 -10.06 6.05 5.76
N VAL A 18 -11.00 5.15 5.57
CA VAL A 18 -12.42 5.48 5.66
C VAL A 18 -12.85 5.30 7.10
N ASN A 19 -13.23 6.41 7.74
CA ASN A 19 -13.77 6.45 9.10
C ASN A 19 -15.22 5.94 9.06
N THR A 20 -15.47 4.70 9.48
CA THR A 20 -16.83 4.25 9.77
C THR A 20 -17.05 4.36 11.28
N ARG A 21 -17.68 5.43 11.71
CA ARG A 21 -18.24 5.55 13.06
C ARG A 21 -19.31 4.47 13.24
N LEU A 22 -19.04 3.50 14.09
CA LEU A 22 -20.07 2.65 14.68
C LEU A 22 -20.62 3.35 15.92
N VAL A 23 -21.82 3.91 15.80
CA VAL A 23 -22.61 4.36 16.94
C VAL A 23 -23.26 3.12 17.54
N CYS A 24 -22.85 2.71 18.74
CA CYS A 24 -23.54 1.72 19.52
C CYS A 24 -24.66 2.41 20.31
N SER A 25 -25.92 2.19 19.91
CA SER A 25 -27.07 2.32 20.80
C SER A 25 -27.48 0.92 21.26
N ALA A 26 -27.64 0.78 22.59
CA ALA A 26 -27.91 -0.48 23.26
C ALA A 26 -29.31 -1.02 22.93
N GLY A 27 -29.37 -2.30 22.56
CA GLY A 27 -30.56 -3.10 22.44
C GLY A 27 -30.12 -4.56 22.41
N ILE A 28 -30.32 -5.27 23.54
CA ILE A 28 -29.99 -6.70 23.68
C ILE A 28 -31.04 -7.48 22.88
N GLU A 29 -30.63 -8.04 21.74
CA GLU A 29 -31.30 -9.18 21.14
C GLU A 29 -30.26 -10.24 20.77
N MET A 30 -30.46 -11.40 21.40
CA MET A 30 -29.61 -12.57 21.33
C MET A 30 -30.02 -13.42 20.12
N TRP A 31 -29.01 -13.63 19.17
CA TRP A 31 -28.96 -14.73 18.20
C TRP A 31 -29.73 -14.58 16.85
N PRO A 32 -29.06 -14.71 15.66
CA PRO A 32 -28.07 -15.73 15.25
C PRO A 32 -26.82 -15.18 14.51
N ARG A 33 -25.81 -14.69 15.24
CA ARG A 33 -24.59 -14.11 14.64
C ARG A 33 -23.61 -15.14 14.04
N ARG A 34 -23.50 -16.34 14.63
CA ARG A 34 -22.47 -17.32 14.25
C ARG A 34 -22.57 -17.86 12.81
N ARG A 35 -23.76 -18.00 12.26
CA ARG A 35 -23.91 -18.55 10.90
C ARG A 35 -23.55 -17.56 9.81
N LYS A 36 -23.88 -16.27 10.01
CA LYS A 36 -23.50 -15.19 9.07
C LYS A 36 -22.00 -14.89 9.11
N GLU A 37 -21.38 -14.90 10.29
CA GLU A 37 -19.94 -14.68 10.43
C GLU A 37 -19.13 -15.81 9.79
N LYS A 38 -19.54 -17.09 9.97
CA LYS A 38 -18.89 -18.24 9.33
C LYS A 38 -19.00 -18.18 7.82
N SER A 39 -20.18 -17.88 7.28
CA SER A 39 -20.42 -17.70 5.84
C SER A 39 -19.62 -16.52 5.27
N LEU A 40 -19.49 -15.43 6.01
CA LEU A 40 -18.69 -14.27 5.60
C LEU A 40 -17.21 -14.62 5.57
N ILE A 41 -16.70 -15.31 6.59
CA ILE A 41 -15.31 -15.76 6.67
C ILE A 41 -15.01 -16.76 5.52
N GLU A 42 -15.88 -17.70 5.27
CA GLU A 42 -15.75 -18.67 4.16
C GLU A 42 -15.75 -17.96 2.79
N SER A 43 -16.64 -16.98 2.60
CA SER A 43 -16.67 -16.15 1.39
C SER A 43 -15.41 -15.29 1.23
N MET A 44 -14.91 -14.73 2.32
CA MET A 44 -13.65 -13.97 2.35
C MET A 44 -12.45 -14.86 2.01
N MET A 45 -12.38 -16.06 2.59
CA MET A 45 -11.33 -17.04 2.29
C MET A 45 -11.39 -17.51 0.84
N ALA A 46 -12.59 -17.76 0.31
CA ALA A 46 -12.79 -18.15 -1.09
C ALA A 46 -12.39 -17.02 -2.06
N ALA A 47 -12.76 -15.77 -1.78
CA ALA A 47 -12.36 -14.63 -2.59
C ALA A 47 -10.84 -14.40 -2.57
N THR A 48 -10.18 -14.62 -1.41
CA THR A 48 -8.74 -14.52 -1.28
C THR A 48 -8.00 -15.66 -1.98
N SER A 49 -8.55 -16.88 -1.96
CA SER A 49 -7.96 -18.05 -2.61
C SER A 49 -8.03 -18.01 -4.15
N GLN A 50 -8.92 -17.18 -4.70
CA GLN A 50 -9.06 -17.02 -6.16
C GLN A 50 -8.23 -15.84 -6.71
N SER A 51 -7.71 -14.94 -5.84
CA SER A 51 -6.90 -13.81 -6.27
C SER A 51 -5.42 -14.17 -6.35
N VAL A 52 -4.75 -13.73 -7.42
CA VAL A 52 -3.34 -14.04 -7.70
C VAL A 52 -2.47 -12.80 -7.54
N VAL A 53 -1.30 -12.93 -6.89
CA VAL A 53 -0.27 -11.89 -6.88
C VAL A 53 0.64 -12.11 -8.08
N MET A 54 0.91 -11.05 -8.84
CA MET A 54 1.75 -11.08 -10.03
C MET A 54 2.71 -9.88 -10.01
N ALA A 55 3.84 -10.01 -10.69
CA ALA A 55 4.69 -8.87 -10.99
C ALA A 55 3.91 -7.83 -11.81
N MET A 56 4.18 -6.56 -11.57
CA MET A 56 3.57 -5.43 -12.26
C MET A 56 4.64 -4.64 -13.01
N GLY A 57 4.34 -4.19 -14.22
CA GLY A 57 5.27 -3.45 -15.06
C GLY A 57 4.60 -2.42 -15.95
N HIS A 58 5.34 -1.91 -16.94
CA HIS A 58 4.87 -0.83 -17.81
C HIS A 58 3.52 -1.09 -18.49
N GLY A 59 3.21 -2.34 -18.86
CA GLY A 59 1.92 -2.71 -19.47
C GLY A 59 0.72 -2.46 -18.57
N ASP A 60 0.92 -2.38 -17.26
CA ASP A 60 -0.13 -2.20 -16.25
C ASP A 60 -0.43 -0.72 -15.93
N LEU A 61 0.27 0.21 -16.59
CA LEU A 61 0.22 1.65 -16.30
C LEU A 61 -1.20 2.21 -16.14
N ASN A 62 -2.06 1.93 -17.11
CA ASN A 62 -3.39 2.53 -17.11
C ASN A 62 -4.28 2.00 -15.98
N GLU A 63 -4.16 0.71 -15.70
CA GLU A 63 -4.94 0.06 -14.66
C GLU A 63 -4.45 0.45 -13.28
N CYS A 64 -3.12 0.46 -13.07
CA CYS A 64 -2.49 0.92 -11.84
C CYS A 64 -2.85 2.38 -11.54
N TRP A 65 -2.74 3.29 -12.53
CA TRP A 65 -3.09 4.68 -12.35
C TRP A 65 -4.58 4.87 -11.98
N ARG A 66 -5.51 4.19 -12.67
CA ARG A 66 -6.95 4.26 -12.31
C ARG A 66 -7.21 3.76 -10.89
N LEU A 67 -6.54 2.69 -10.49
CA LEU A 67 -6.67 2.14 -9.14
C LEU A 67 -6.07 3.08 -8.09
N ASP A 68 -4.93 3.71 -8.38
CA ASP A 68 -4.30 4.71 -7.53
C ASP A 68 -5.26 5.88 -7.25
N GLN A 69 -5.91 6.44 -8.30
CA GLN A 69 -6.91 7.50 -8.15
C GLN A 69 -8.10 7.10 -7.26
N ARG A 70 -8.48 5.83 -7.27
CA ARG A 70 -9.56 5.29 -6.42
C ARG A 70 -9.12 5.03 -4.99
N CYS A 71 -7.84 4.69 -4.80
CA CYS A 71 -7.26 4.42 -3.48
C CYS A 71 -6.95 5.70 -2.71
N PHE A 72 -6.63 6.81 -3.41
CA PHE A 72 -6.11 8.06 -2.86
C PHE A 72 -6.91 9.26 -3.39
N SER A 73 -8.15 9.41 -2.90
CA SER A 73 -9.13 10.39 -3.42
C SER A 73 -8.98 11.81 -2.87
N ASP A 74 -8.04 12.06 -1.95
CA ASP A 74 -7.85 13.34 -1.24
C ASP A 74 -6.70 14.19 -1.80
N GLY A 75 -6.44 14.08 -3.10
CA GLY A 75 -5.38 14.83 -3.78
C GLY A 75 -3.98 14.24 -3.61
N GLU A 76 -3.92 13.02 -3.10
CA GLU A 76 -2.68 12.30 -2.82
C GLU A 76 -2.36 11.22 -3.86
N ALA A 77 -3.21 11.02 -4.86
CA ALA A 77 -2.96 10.12 -5.97
C ALA A 77 -1.82 10.66 -6.86
N TYR A 78 -1.02 9.74 -7.38
CA TYR A 78 0.04 10.09 -8.33
C TYR A 78 -0.54 10.45 -9.71
N ASP A 79 0.13 11.38 -10.39
CA ASP A 79 -0.13 11.59 -11.80
C ASP A 79 0.34 10.39 -12.65
N ARG A 80 -0.16 10.32 -13.87
CA ARG A 80 0.11 9.21 -14.77
C ARG A 80 1.60 9.08 -15.17
N GLU A 81 2.31 10.22 -15.24
CA GLU A 81 3.73 10.24 -15.58
C GLU A 81 4.58 9.69 -14.44
N THR A 82 4.25 10.04 -13.21
CA THR A 82 4.90 9.49 -12.00
C THR A 82 4.72 7.97 -11.94
N ILE A 83 3.49 7.46 -12.14
CA ILE A 83 3.25 6.00 -12.19
C ILE A 83 4.05 5.35 -13.34
N ARG A 84 4.09 5.97 -14.53
CA ARG A 84 4.89 5.48 -15.67
C ARG A 84 6.36 5.37 -15.30
N TYR A 85 6.93 6.42 -14.71
CA TYR A 85 8.32 6.43 -14.26
C TYR A 85 8.59 5.29 -13.28
N LEU A 86 7.75 5.16 -12.25
CA LEU A 86 7.88 4.13 -11.22
C LEU A 86 7.81 2.72 -11.79
N LEU A 87 6.89 2.44 -12.72
CA LEU A 87 6.72 1.11 -13.32
C LEU A 87 7.83 0.76 -14.34
N SER A 88 8.51 1.78 -14.90
CA SER A 88 9.54 1.59 -15.92
C SER A 88 10.96 1.64 -15.36
N HIS A 89 11.14 2.05 -14.10
CA HIS A 89 12.46 2.26 -13.53
C HIS A 89 13.12 0.90 -13.18
N ALA A 90 14.40 0.73 -13.53
CA ALA A 90 15.14 -0.53 -13.33
C ALA A 90 15.25 -0.96 -11.86
N GLN A 91 15.23 0.01 -10.94
CA GLN A 91 15.30 -0.24 -9.50
C GLN A 91 13.93 -0.46 -8.85
N SER A 92 12.84 -0.46 -9.62
CA SER A 92 11.50 -0.71 -9.10
C SER A 92 11.24 -2.19 -8.82
N VAL A 93 10.46 -2.45 -7.79
CA VAL A 93 9.92 -3.75 -7.39
C VAL A 93 8.43 -3.60 -7.25
N CYS A 94 7.68 -4.01 -8.26
CA CYS A 94 6.24 -3.75 -8.34
C CYS A 94 5.45 -5.05 -8.45
N HIS A 95 4.36 -5.14 -7.68
CA HIS A 95 3.43 -6.28 -7.70
C HIS A 95 1.99 -5.80 -7.69
N LYS A 96 1.10 -6.63 -8.24
CA LYS A 96 -0.34 -6.43 -8.31
C LYS A 96 -1.09 -7.64 -7.83
N VAL A 97 -2.31 -7.47 -7.37
CA VAL A 97 -3.28 -8.54 -7.12
C VAL A 97 -4.36 -8.47 -8.18
N ILE A 98 -4.56 -9.59 -8.85
CA ILE A 98 -5.62 -9.78 -9.85
C ILE A 98 -6.72 -10.64 -9.24
N ALA A 99 -7.96 -10.16 -9.31
CA ALA A 99 -9.16 -10.91 -8.98
C ALA A 99 -9.65 -11.78 -10.17
N PRO A 100 -10.57 -12.73 -9.98
CA PRO A 100 -11.27 -13.39 -11.07
C PRO A 100 -11.87 -12.37 -12.05
N GLY A 101 -11.70 -12.59 -13.35
CA GLY A 101 -12.10 -11.65 -14.41
C GLY A 101 -11.02 -10.60 -14.75
N ASP A 102 -9.78 -10.90 -14.43
CA ASP A 102 -8.56 -10.13 -14.79
C ASP A 102 -8.53 -8.67 -14.29
N GLN A 103 -9.28 -8.37 -13.23
CA GLN A 103 -9.32 -7.04 -12.64
C GLN A 103 -8.19 -6.85 -11.61
N MET A 104 -7.40 -5.79 -11.75
CA MET A 104 -6.44 -5.37 -10.72
C MET A 104 -7.19 -4.76 -9.53
N ILE A 105 -7.04 -5.37 -8.35
CA ILE A 105 -7.73 -4.96 -7.12
C ILE A 105 -6.79 -4.40 -6.05
N ALA A 106 -5.49 -4.62 -6.20
CA ALA A 106 -4.49 -4.05 -5.32
C ALA A 106 -3.13 -3.97 -6.03
N PHE A 107 -2.27 -3.08 -5.57
CA PHE A 107 -0.91 -2.93 -6.08
C PHE A 107 0.05 -2.47 -4.99
N VAL A 108 1.34 -2.75 -5.20
CA VAL A 108 2.46 -2.17 -4.44
C VAL A 108 3.55 -1.73 -5.40
N VAL A 109 4.13 -0.57 -5.11
CA VAL A 109 5.30 -0.04 -5.80
C VAL A 109 6.41 0.16 -4.79
N GLY A 110 7.50 -0.54 -4.98
CA GLY A 110 8.74 -0.36 -4.26
C GLY A 110 9.84 0.15 -5.18
N MET A 111 10.84 0.82 -4.63
CA MET A 111 12.04 1.28 -5.33
C MET A 111 13.27 1.06 -4.46
N ILE A 112 14.39 0.68 -5.08
CA ILE A 112 15.67 0.65 -4.40
C ILE A 112 16.33 2.02 -4.59
N GLU A 113 16.58 2.69 -3.50
CA GLU A 113 17.19 4.01 -3.45
C GLU A 113 18.71 3.91 -3.72
N PRO A 114 19.37 5.03 -4.08
CA PRO A 114 20.81 5.05 -4.34
C PRO A 114 21.69 4.62 -3.16
N ASP A 115 21.17 4.74 -1.93
CA ASP A 115 21.85 4.29 -0.70
C ASP A 115 21.67 2.80 -0.42
N GLY A 116 20.97 2.06 -1.29
CA GLY A 116 20.67 0.64 -1.15
C GLY A 116 19.45 0.33 -0.28
N THR A 117 18.74 1.35 0.24
CA THR A 117 17.52 1.16 1.01
C THR A 117 16.33 0.85 0.09
N GLY A 118 15.53 -0.13 0.44
CA GLY A 118 14.24 -0.36 -0.20
C GLY A 118 13.21 0.67 0.29
N HIS A 119 12.51 1.30 -0.63
CA HIS A 119 11.47 2.26 -0.32
C HIS A 119 10.13 1.75 -0.86
N VAL A 120 9.17 1.47 0.03
CA VAL A 120 7.80 1.19 -0.40
C VAL A 120 7.12 2.52 -0.71
N VAL A 121 7.00 2.83 -1.99
CA VAL A 121 6.52 4.11 -2.51
C VAL A 121 5.01 4.23 -2.46
N ALA A 122 4.29 3.16 -2.82
CA ALA A 122 2.83 3.12 -2.79
C ALA A 122 2.32 1.71 -2.50
N LEU A 123 1.24 1.62 -1.74
CA LEU A 123 0.47 0.40 -1.52
C LEU A 123 -1.02 0.74 -1.57
N GLY A 124 -1.71 0.32 -2.62
CA GLY A 124 -3.13 0.57 -2.84
C GLY A 124 -3.95 -0.73 -2.83
N VAL A 125 -5.11 -0.69 -2.17
CA VAL A 125 -6.13 -1.74 -2.24
C VAL A 125 -7.47 -1.08 -2.52
N ALA A 126 -8.17 -1.54 -3.56
CA ALA A 126 -9.49 -1.05 -3.92
C ALA A 126 -10.41 -1.07 -2.70
N PRO A 127 -11.19 0.00 -2.43
CA PRO A 127 -11.99 0.12 -1.21
C PRO A 127 -12.84 -1.11 -0.90
N GLU A 128 -13.49 -1.68 -1.89
CA GLU A 128 -14.34 -2.86 -1.81
C GLU A 128 -13.59 -4.18 -1.56
N HIS A 129 -12.26 -4.17 -1.79
CA HIS A 129 -11.38 -5.33 -1.59
C HIS A 129 -10.47 -5.19 -0.35
N ARG A 130 -10.70 -4.19 0.50
CA ARG A 130 -9.96 -4.01 1.76
C ARG A 130 -10.36 -5.07 2.78
N ARG A 131 -9.48 -5.32 3.76
CA ARG A 131 -9.65 -6.28 4.86
C ARG A 131 -9.59 -7.76 4.47
N TYR A 132 -9.28 -8.07 3.22
CA TYR A 132 -9.06 -9.44 2.71
C TYR A 132 -7.58 -9.88 2.72
N GLY A 133 -6.70 -9.13 3.36
CA GLY A 133 -5.28 -9.48 3.49
C GLY A 133 -4.40 -9.13 2.28
N HIS A 134 -4.94 -8.52 1.22
CA HIS A 134 -4.18 -8.19 0.00
C HIS A 134 -2.98 -7.28 0.27
N GLY A 135 -3.12 -6.27 1.14
CA GLY A 135 -2.01 -5.39 1.51
C GLY A 135 -0.86 -6.16 2.16
N ARG A 136 -1.16 -7.11 3.05
CA ARG A 136 -0.14 -7.97 3.70
C ARG A 136 0.59 -8.85 2.68
N ARG A 137 -0.15 -9.47 1.75
CA ARG A 137 0.43 -10.30 0.68
C ARG A 137 1.37 -9.47 -0.22
N LEU A 138 0.95 -8.27 -0.61
CA LEU A 138 1.75 -7.36 -1.44
C LEU A 138 3.01 -6.88 -0.71
N MET A 139 2.92 -6.54 0.58
CA MET A 139 4.09 -6.18 1.38
C MET A 139 5.09 -7.33 1.47
N TYR A 140 4.61 -8.57 1.66
CA TYR A 140 5.48 -9.74 1.63
C TYR A 140 6.21 -9.87 0.29
N GLU A 141 5.51 -9.74 -0.84
CA GLU A 141 6.12 -9.89 -2.17
C GLU A 141 7.13 -8.77 -2.50
N VAL A 142 6.84 -7.53 -2.13
CA VAL A 142 7.81 -6.43 -2.35
C VAL A 142 9.05 -6.60 -1.48
N GLU A 143 8.89 -7.03 -0.22
CA GLU A 143 10.01 -7.35 0.67
C GLU A 143 10.86 -8.50 0.11
N GLN A 144 10.24 -9.58 -0.38
CA GLN A 144 10.95 -10.67 -1.05
C GLN A 144 11.67 -10.17 -2.32
N GLY A 145 11.05 -9.28 -3.07
CA GLY A 145 11.67 -8.64 -4.23
C GLY A 145 12.90 -7.81 -3.87
N PHE A 146 12.86 -7.09 -2.77
CA PHE A 146 13.99 -6.35 -2.22
C PHE A 146 15.11 -7.29 -1.74
N LEU A 147 14.78 -8.33 -0.98
CA LEU A 147 15.75 -9.34 -0.52
C LEU A 147 16.50 -9.99 -1.68
N ARG A 148 15.79 -10.39 -2.76
CA ARG A 148 16.43 -10.97 -3.95
C ARG A 148 17.41 -10.02 -4.65
N ARG A 149 17.32 -8.71 -4.39
CA ARG A 149 18.23 -7.67 -4.91
C ARG A 149 19.27 -7.20 -3.88
N GLY A 150 19.41 -7.92 -2.77
CA GLY A 150 20.41 -7.63 -1.73
C GLY A 150 20.06 -6.47 -0.80
N VAL A 151 18.81 -6.01 -0.80
CA VAL A 151 18.35 -4.97 0.11
C VAL A 151 18.08 -5.58 1.49
N SER A 152 18.68 -5.01 2.52
CA SER A 152 18.54 -5.44 3.91
C SER A 152 17.65 -4.53 4.77
N THR A 153 17.38 -3.33 4.31
CA THR A 153 16.59 -2.33 5.06
C THR A 153 15.50 -1.76 4.16
N VAL A 154 14.28 -1.71 4.67
CA VAL A 154 13.13 -1.13 3.96
C VAL A 154 12.51 -0.01 4.78
N ARG A 155 12.19 1.09 4.12
CA ARG A 155 11.48 2.23 4.68
C ARG A 155 10.15 2.48 3.99
N LEU A 156 9.27 3.14 4.70
CA LEU A 156 8.02 3.69 4.17
C LEU A 156 7.58 4.89 5.01
N GLU A 157 6.72 5.72 4.46
CA GLU A 157 6.05 6.79 5.17
C GLU A 157 4.55 6.51 5.25
N VAL A 158 3.93 6.91 6.35
CA VAL A 158 2.50 6.74 6.57
C VAL A 158 1.91 7.92 7.34
N ARG A 159 0.74 8.39 6.95
CA ARG A 159 0.06 9.49 7.68
C ARG A 159 -0.19 9.10 9.13
N THR A 160 -0.05 10.07 10.03
CA THR A 160 -0.35 9.86 11.45
C THR A 160 -1.84 9.57 11.69
N SER A 161 -2.72 9.99 10.79
CA SER A 161 -4.16 9.68 10.83
C SER A 161 -4.53 8.29 10.29
N ASN A 162 -3.63 7.63 9.52
CA ASN A 162 -3.90 6.33 8.92
C ASN A 162 -3.60 5.15 9.87
N ILE A 163 -4.40 5.01 10.90
CA ILE A 163 -4.25 3.97 11.93
C ILE A 163 -4.29 2.55 11.35
N VAL A 164 -5.06 2.34 10.27
CA VAL A 164 -5.19 1.00 9.65
C VAL A 164 -3.88 0.56 9.01
N ALA A 165 -3.23 1.45 8.24
CA ALA A 165 -1.95 1.14 7.63
C ALA A 165 -0.82 1.05 8.67
N GLN A 166 -0.81 1.92 9.67
CA GLN A 166 0.16 1.83 10.77
C GLN A 166 0.11 0.47 11.46
N ARG A 167 -1.10 -0.04 11.79
CA ARG A 167 -1.25 -1.38 12.38
C ARG A 167 -0.70 -2.47 11.48
N LEU A 168 -1.02 -2.41 10.18
CA LEU A 168 -0.48 -3.37 9.20
C LEU A 168 1.04 -3.38 9.23
N TYR A 169 1.69 -2.22 9.18
CA TYR A 169 3.15 -2.13 9.17
C TYR A 169 3.78 -2.56 10.49
N LEU A 170 3.20 -2.17 11.62
CA LEU A 170 3.67 -2.64 12.94
C LEU A 170 3.59 -4.18 13.06
N GLU A 171 2.48 -4.79 12.61
CA GLU A 171 2.32 -6.24 12.57
C GLU A 171 3.29 -6.95 11.62
N LEU A 172 3.76 -6.25 10.58
CA LEU A 172 4.79 -6.73 9.65
C LEU A 172 6.22 -6.50 10.16
N GLY A 173 6.39 -5.90 11.34
CA GLY A 173 7.68 -5.68 11.99
C GLY A 173 8.34 -4.34 11.66
N TYR A 174 7.65 -3.41 10.99
CA TYR A 174 8.14 -2.04 10.84
C TYR A 174 8.08 -1.31 12.18
N LYS A 175 9.06 -0.43 12.40
CA LYS A 175 9.15 0.41 13.61
C LYS A 175 9.08 1.88 13.20
N ILE A 176 8.34 2.68 13.96
CA ILE A 176 8.34 4.14 13.79
C ILE A 176 9.71 4.65 14.25
N VAL A 177 10.43 5.33 13.36
CA VAL A 177 11.75 5.91 13.66
C VAL A 177 11.71 7.43 13.75
N ARG A 178 10.74 8.08 13.11
CA ARG A 178 10.60 9.54 13.13
C ARG A 178 9.18 9.98 12.81
N ARG A 179 8.70 11.03 13.48
CA ARG A 179 7.55 11.83 13.06
C ARG A 179 8.03 12.97 12.16
N MET A 180 7.35 13.19 11.06
CA MET A 180 7.65 14.22 10.07
C MET A 180 6.47 15.20 10.05
N SER A 181 6.71 16.43 10.52
CA SER A 181 5.67 17.46 10.58
C SER A 181 5.37 18.00 9.19
N ARG A 182 4.07 18.15 8.88
CA ARG A 182 3.58 18.69 7.60
C ARG A 182 4.21 18.02 6.38
N TYR A 183 4.35 16.71 6.44
CA TYR A 183 5.03 15.93 5.41
C TYR A 183 4.21 15.79 4.13
N TYR A 184 2.89 15.69 4.25
CA TYR A 184 1.98 15.55 3.11
C TYR A 184 1.54 16.91 2.57
N THR A 185 1.16 16.97 1.28
CA THR A 185 0.72 18.21 0.62
C THR A 185 -0.51 18.84 1.29
N SER A 186 -1.34 18.01 1.94
CA SER A 186 -2.45 18.46 2.79
C SER A 186 -2.03 19.16 4.08
N GLY A 187 -0.72 19.16 4.42
CA GLY A 187 -0.20 19.63 5.69
C GLY A 187 -0.26 18.60 6.83
N ASP A 188 -0.67 17.38 6.55
CA ASP A 188 -0.70 16.30 7.55
C ASP A 188 0.71 15.81 7.89
N ASP A 189 0.86 15.38 9.14
CA ASP A 189 2.09 14.74 9.60
C ASP A 189 2.19 13.29 9.11
N GLY A 190 3.43 12.84 8.91
CA GLY A 190 3.77 11.45 8.60
C GLY A 190 4.61 10.79 9.69
N PHE A 191 4.60 9.47 9.70
CA PHE A 191 5.60 8.66 10.36
C PHE A 191 6.52 8.03 9.31
N LEU A 192 7.83 8.17 9.49
CA LEU A 192 8.81 7.32 8.83
C LEU A 192 8.90 6.01 9.61
N MET A 193 8.66 4.91 8.91
CA MET A 193 8.76 3.56 9.48
C MET A 193 9.84 2.77 8.74
N VAL A 194 10.59 1.95 9.48
CA VAL A 194 11.71 1.16 8.96
C VAL A 194 11.62 -0.28 9.44
N LYS A 195 12.03 -1.21 8.59
CA LYS A 195 12.17 -2.64 8.89
C LYS A 195 13.49 -3.15 8.34
N ASN A 196 14.22 -3.94 9.13
CA ASN A 196 15.34 -4.73 8.64
C ASN A 196 14.83 -6.08 8.14
N LEU A 197 15.18 -6.42 6.91
CA LEU A 197 14.90 -7.70 6.29
C LEU A 197 16.10 -8.62 6.63
N ALA A 198 16.00 -9.37 7.71
CA ALA A 198 17.04 -10.33 8.11
C ALA A 198 16.60 -11.74 7.74
#